data_95703b0048ae4107a3956205ea0ac71c
#
_entry.id   95703b0048ae4107a3956205ea0ac71c
#
_cell.length_a   1.000
_cell.length_b   1.000
_cell.length_c   1.000
_cell.angle_alpha   90.00
_cell.angle_beta   90.00
_cell.angle_gamma   90.00
#
_symmetry.space_group_name_H-M   'P 1'
#
loop_
_entity.id
_entity.type
_entity.pdbx_description
1 polymer ?
#
loop_
_entity_poly.entity_id
_entity_poly.type
_entity_poly.pdbx_seq_one_letter_code
_entity_poly.pdbx_strand_id
1 'polypeptide(L)'
;MRQPRAAAHETIEDVGNEAESALGLYISIPFCRSKCTYCNFASGVYPASQHARYVDRVIEDLRGAAAWAAQAEVDLPRRVDTVFLGGGTPNLLAPELVGRLFSALREEFALDADAEITMECAPGQFAPGTLEAMAAAGVNRVSLGAQSFVDAEAHTSGRLHSRAIVGQDLRELRAAGIDNLNIDLIAGLAGQTRASWEASLDALIDTGSPHASVYMLEVDEDSRLGRELLAGGVRYHAQAVPTDDAIARMYERAIERLERAGLKQYEISNFARLGLESRHNLRYWQRRPYLGVGLDASSALRAQEPMPRPQRNGAHS
;
A
#
# COMPACT_ATOMS: atom_id res chain seq x y z
N MET A 1 56.27 -11.37 3.46
CA MET A 1 55.48 -10.29 4.06
C MET A 1 54.55 -9.74 2.98
N ARG A 2 53.27 -10.06 3.05
CA ARG A 2 52.22 -9.50 2.15
C ARG A 2 51.48 -8.43 2.94
N GLN A 3 51.48 -7.20 2.45
CA GLN A 3 50.69 -6.11 3.03
C GLN A 3 49.18 -6.38 2.87
N PRO A 4 48.33 -6.10 3.86
CA PRO A 4 46.90 -6.19 3.75
C PRO A 4 46.37 -5.05 2.88
N ARG A 5 45.48 -5.38 1.92
CA ARG A 5 44.68 -4.42 1.15
C ARG A 5 43.78 -3.66 2.12
N ALA A 6 43.82 -2.33 2.04
CA ALA A 6 42.88 -1.45 2.75
C ALA A 6 41.45 -1.76 2.26
N ALA A 7 40.57 -2.06 3.21
CA ALA A 7 39.13 -2.05 2.97
C ALA A 7 38.72 -0.60 2.75
N ALA A 8 38.01 -0.34 1.66
CA ALA A 8 37.38 0.95 1.44
C ALA A 8 36.34 1.16 2.55
N HIS A 9 36.52 2.20 3.36
CA HIS A 9 35.50 2.70 4.25
C HIS A 9 34.43 3.40 3.38
N GLU A 10 33.31 2.72 3.13
CA GLU A 10 32.09 3.41 2.71
C GLU A 10 31.69 4.33 3.87
N THR A 11 31.68 5.63 3.62
CA THR A 11 31.29 6.62 4.63
C THR A 11 29.77 6.59 4.78
N ILE A 12 29.27 6.80 5.99
CA ILE A 12 27.83 6.84 6.32
C ILE A 12 27.08 7.87 5.45
N GLU A 13 27.78 8.89 4.92
CA GLU A 13 27.25 9.90 4.00
C GLU A 13 26.94 9.35 2.60
N ASP A 14 27.69 8.39 2.07
CA ASP A 14 27.44 7.78 0.75
C ASP A 14 26.19 6.89 0.76
N VAL A 15 25.95 6.15 1.84
CA VAL A 15 24.76 5.31 1.99
C VAL A 15 23.48 6.16 2.13
N GLY A 16 23.58 7.33 2.80
CA GLY A 16 22.47 8.28 2.92
C GLY A 16 22.06 8.88 1.56
N ASN A 17 23.04 9.23 0.72
CA ASN A 17 22.81 9.88 -0.56
C ASN A 17 22.22 8.92 -1.62
N GLU A 18 22.64 7.65 -1.63
CA GLU A 18 22.06 6.63 -2.52
C GLU A 18 20.62 6.28 -2.16
N ALA A 19 20.29 6.17 -0.86
CA ALA A 19 18.92 5.91 -0.41
C ALA A 19 17.98 7.09 -0.70
N GLU A 20 18.47 8.33 -0.68
CA GLU A 20 17.71 9.52 -1.06
C GLU A 20 17.43 9.62 -2.56
N SER A 21 18.24 9.00 -3.41
CA SER A 21 18.11 9.05 -4.87
C SER A 21 17.17 7.99 -5.45
N ALA A 22 16.76 6.96 -4.70
CA ALA A 22 15.87 5.92 -5.20
C ALA A 22 14.41 6.39 -5.24
N LEU A 23 13.66 5.90 -6.23
CA LEU A 23 12.25 6.20 -6.49
C LEU A 23 11.35 5.14 -5.84
N GLY A 24 10.21 5.54 -5.30
CA GLY A 24 9.07 4.64 -5.04
C GLY A 24 8.11 4.65 -6.21
N LEU A 25 7.52 3.51 -6.54
CA LEU A 25 6.43 3.44 -7.52
C LEU A 25 5.13 3.05 -6.83
N TYR A 26 4.10 3.88 -6.96
CA TYR A 26 2.74 3.55 -6.59
C TYR A 26 1.91 3.27 -7.84
N ILE A 27 1.30 2.09 -7.93
CA ILE A 27 0.48 1.68 -9.08
C ILE A 27 -0.95 1.48 -8.60
N SER A 28 -1.85 2.36 -9.02
CA SER A 28 -3.27 2.28 -8.69
C SER A 28 -3.96 1.26 -9.59
N ILE A 29 -4.64 0.27 -8.98
CA ILE A 29 -5.46 -0.74 -9.66
C ILE A 29 -6.91 -0.59 -9.15
N PRO A 30 -7.83 0.03 -9.91
CA PRO A 30 -9.11 0.49 -9.40
C PRO A 30 -10.21 -0.59 -9.34
N PHE A 31 -9.87 -1.86 -9.51
CA PHE A 31 -10.85 -2.95 -9.63
C PHE A 31 -11.22 -3.54 -8.28
N CYS A 32 -12.52 -3.71 -8.03
CA CYS A 32 -13.06 -4.41 -6.86
C CYS A 32 -14.15 -5.38 -7.27
N ARG A 33 -14.32 -6.49 -6.54
CA ARG A 33 -15.53 -7.35 -6.69
C ARG A 33 -16.76 -6.74 -6.07
N SER A 34 -16.58 -5.99 -4.98
CA SER A 34 -17.62 -5.26 -4.27
C SER A 34 -17.06 -3.94 -3.81
N LYS A 35 -17.84 -2.87 -3.90
CA LYS A 35 -17.49 -1.57 -3.31
C LYS A 35 -17.88 -1.60 -1.84
N CYS A 36 -16.93 -1.45 -0.93
CA CYS A 36 -17.20 -1.35 0.50
C CYS A 36 -18.02 -0.10 0.82
N THR A 37 -18.82 -0.15 1.90
CA THR A 37 -19.78 0.92 2.21
C THR A 37 -19.10 2.23 2.60
N TYR A 38 -17.95 2.14 3.24
CA TYR A 38 -17.14 3.26 3.73
C TYR A 38 -16.13 3.80 2.71
N CYS A 39 -15.88 3.06 1.61
CA CYS A 39 -14.76 3.36 0.71
C CYS A 39 -15.09 4.54 -0.23
N ASN A 40 -14.22 5.55 -0.22
CA ASN A 40 -14.22 6.72 -1.10
C ASN A 40 -13.15 6.67 -2.20
N PHE A 41 -12.26 5.65 -2.21
CA PHE A 41 -11.21 5.54 -3.22
C PHE A 41 -11.79 5.50 -4.65
N ALA A 42 -11.00 5.98 -5.62
CA ALA A 42 -11.31 5.93 -7.03
C ALA A 42 -11.28 4.48 -7.57
N SER A 43 -12.12 3.63 -6.99
CA SER A 43 -12.22 2.21 -7.32
C SER A 43 -13.68 1.79 -7.51
N GLY A 44 -13.90 0.68 -8.21
CA GLY A 44 -15.26 0.22 -8.49
C GLY A 44 -15.32 -1.20 -9.02
N VAL A 45 -16.55 -1.66 -9.25
CA VAL A 45 -16.82 -2.95 -9.86
C VAL A 45 -16.87 -2.76 -11.37
N TYR A 46 -15.89 -3.29 -12.07
CA TYR A 46 -15.77 -3.21 -13.53
C TYR A 46 -15.70 -4.60 -14.13
N PRO A 47 -16.20 -4.78 -15.38
CA PRO A 47 -16.04 -6.04 -16.09
C PRO A 47 -14.57 -6.42 -16.29
N ALA A 48 -14.24 -7.71 -16.17
CA ALA A 48 -12.87 -8.20 -16.37
C ALA A 48 -12.29 -7.85 -17.76
N SER A 49 -13.15 -7.66 -18.77
CA SER A 49 -12.76 -7.19 -20.11
C SER A 49 -12.11 -5.80 -20.13
N GLN A 50 -12.31 -5.00 -19.07
CA GLN A 50 -11.66 -3.68 -18.95
C GLN A 50 -10.27 -3.76 -18.32
N HIS A 51 -9.95 -4.84 -17.60
CA HIS A 51 -8.67 -4.96 -16.89
C HIS A 51 -7.47 -4.88 -17.84
N ALA A 52 -7.51 -5.59 -18.96
CA ALA A 52 -6.43 -5.59 -19.95
C ALA A 52 -6.17 -4.17 -20.51
N ARG A 53 -7.25 -3.49 -20.94
CA ARG A 53 -7.16 -2.13 -21.47
C ARG A 53 -6.61 -1.14 -20.42
N TYR A 54 -7.01 -1.30 -19.17
CA TYR A 54 -6.51 -0.46 -18.08
C TYR A 54 -5.01 -0.70 -17.84
N VAL A 55 -4.58 -1.96 -17.78
CA VAL A 55 -3.16 -2.31 -17.64
C VAL A 55 -2.35 -1.78 -18.83
N ASP A 56 -2.88 -1.83 -20.07
CA ASP A 56 -2.23 -1.21 -21.23
C ASP A 56 -2.01 0.28 -21.01
N ARG A 57 -3.01 0.99 -20.46
CA ARG A 57 -2.87 2.41 -20.16
C ARG A 57 -1.84 2.68 -19.06
N VAL A 58 -1.82 1.90 -18.00
CA VAL A 58 -0.79 2.02 -16.95
C VAL A 58 0.62 1.78 -17.51
N ILE A 59 0.76 0.82 -18.42
CA ILE A 59 2.03 0.56 -19.13
C ILE A 59 2.44 1.76 -20.00
N GLU A 60 1.48 2.38 -20.70
CA GLU A 60 1.73 3.61 -21.47
C GLU A 60 2.19 4.75 -20.55
N ASP A 61 1.57 4.93 -19.37
CA ASP A 61 1.95 5.93 -18.39
C ASP A 61 3.37 5.68 -17.85
N LEU A 62 3.74 4.43 -17.55
CA LEU A 62 5.11 4.05 -17.15
C LEU A 62 6.13 4.41 -18.24
N ARG A 63 5.86 4.05 -19.49
CA ARG A 63 6.72 4.33 -20.64
C ARG A 63 6.84 5.83 -20.94
N GLY A 64 5.78 6.57 -20.69
CA GLY A 64 5.73 8.02 -20.84
C GLY A 64 6.36 8.82 -19.71
N ALA A 65 6.66 8.18 -18.57
CA ALA A 65 7.05 8.87 -17.34
C ALA A 65 8.29 9.75 -17.50
N ALA A 66 9.32 9.29 -18.23
CA ALA A 66 10.53 10.07 -18.46
C ALA A 66 10.27 11.33 -19.29
N ALA A 67 9.45 11.24 -20.34
CA ALA A 67 9.09 12.38 -21.17
C ALA A 67 8.22 13.38 -20.38
N TRP A 68 7.29 12.86 -19.57
CA TRP A 68 6.48 13.69 -18.68
C TRP A 68 7.34 14.42 -17.64
N ALA A 69 8.27 13.74 -16.99
CA ALA A 69 9.16 14.32 -15.99
C ALA A 69 10.04 15.44 -16.59
N ALA A 70 10.58 15.22 -17.80
CA ALA A 70 11.35 16.24 -18.52
C ALA A 70 10.49 17.47 -18.84
N GLN A 71 9.24 17.28 -19.27
CA GLN A 71 8.32 18.38 -19.54
C GLN A 71 7.90 19.14 -18.27
N ALA A 72 7.78 18.43 -17.15
CA ALA A 72 7.44 18.99 -15.86
C ALA A 72 8.65 19.60 -15.12
N GLU A 73 9.86 19.52 -15.70
CA GLU A 73 11.11 19.99 -15.10
C GLU A 73 11.36 19.38 -13.71
N VAL A 74 11.09 18.07 -13.57
CA VAL A 74 11.31 17.31 -12.32
C VAL A 74 12.30 16.17 -12.53
N ASP A 75 13.02 15.80 -11.46
CA ASP A 75 13.90 14.65 -11.47
C ASP A 75 13.12 13.36 -11.35
N LEU A 76 13.37 12.41 -12.25
CA LEU A 76 12.82 11.08 -12.21
C LEU A 76 13.95 10.05 -12.08
N PRO A 77 14.26 9.58 -10.87
CA PRO A 77 15.24 8.52 -10.67
C PRO A 77 14.81 7.23 -11.37
N ARG A 78 15.75 6.55 -12.03
CA ARG A 78 15.48 5.25 -12.64
C ARG A 78 15.60 4.07 -11.68
N ARG A 79 16.38 4.22 -10.62
CA ARG A 79 16.54 3.23 -9.57
C ARG A 79 15.29 3.22 -8.70
N VAL A 80 14.69 2.04 -8.48
CA VAL A 80 13.46 1.85 -7.70
C VAL A 80 13.72 0.89 -6.56
N ASP A 81 13.50 1.34 -5.32
CA ASP A 81 13.65 0.53 -4.11
C ASP A 81 12.33 0.09 -3.49
N THR A 82 11.19 0.66 -3.92
CA THR A 82 9.86 0.23 -3.49
C THR A 82 8.83 0.29 -4.62
N VAL A 83 7.99 -0.75 -4.72
CA VAL A 83 6.80 -0.78 -5.59
C VAL A 83 5.59 -1.12 -4.74
N PHE A 84 4.51 -0.37 -4.88
CA PHE A 84 3.25 -0.61 -4.17
C PHE A 84 2.08 -0.64 -5.15
N LEU A 85 1.42 -1.78 -5.25
CA LEU A 85 0.17 -1.92 -6.00
C LEU A 85 -1.01 -1.81 -5.03
N GLY A 86 -1.84 -0.80 -5.22
CA GLY A 86 -2.95 -0.50 -4.31
C GLY A 86 -4.16 0.09 -5.00
N GLY A 87 -5.04 0.72 -4.22
CA GLY A 87 -6.21 1.47 -4.66
C GLY A 87 -7.53 0.72 -4.55
N GLY A 88 -7.73 -0.30 -5.36
CA GLY A 88 -8.89 -1.21 -5.28
C GLY A 88 -8.52 -2.58 -4.74
N THR A 89 -8.36 -3.54 -5.63
CA THR A 89 -8.04 -4.93 -5.29
C THR A 89 -7.10 -5.48 -6.36
N PRO A 90 -5.79 -5.20 -6.29
CA PRO A 90 -4.82 -5.60 -7.30
C PRO A 90 -4.76 -7.11 -7.59
N ASN A 91 -5.01 -7.97 -6.57
CA ASN A 91 -5.05 -9.42 -6.75
C ASN A 91 -6.25 -9.94 -7.58
N LEU A 92 -7.10 -9.05 -8.11
CA LEU A 92 -8.11 -9.39 -9.12
C LEU A 92 -7.57 -9.38 -10.54
N LEU A 93 -6.37 -8.86 -10.77
CA LEU A 93 -5.74 -8.92 -12.08
C LEU A 93 -5.45 -10.38 -12.44
N ALA A 94 -5.72 -10.72 -13.69
CA ALA A 94 -5.32 -12.02 -14.23
C ALA A 94 -3.78 -12.15 -14.18
N PRO A 95 -3.24 -13.37 -13.95
CA PRO A 95 -1.80 -13.62 -13.84
C PRO A 95 -0.97 -13.02 -14.99
N GLU A 96 -1.48 -13.11 -16.21
CA GLU A 96 -0.84 -12.58 -17.41
C GLU A 96 -0.71 -11.06 -17.39
N LEU A 97 -1.72 -10.37 -16.80
CA LEU A 97 -1.69 -8.90 -16.69
C LEU A 97 -0.69 -8.43 -15.63
N VAL A 98 -0.56 -9.18 -14.53
CA VAL A 98 0.51 -8.94 -13.53
C VAL A 98 1.88 -9.10 -14.20
N GLY A 99 2.11 -10.18 -14.94
CA GLY A 99 3.36 -10.42 -15.66
C GLY A 99 3.69 -9.29 -16.65
N ARG A 100 2.72 -8.86 -17.47
CA ARG A 100 2.89 -7.77 -18.44
C ARG A 100 3.25 -6.44 -17.76
N LEU A 101 2.56 -6.10 -16.68
CA LEU A 101 2.81 -4.88 -15.92
C LEU A 101 4.24 -4.86 -15.37
N PHE A 102 4.67 -5.94 -14.73
CA PHE A 102 6.03 -6.03 -14.15
C PHE A 102 7.13 -6.14 -15.22
N SER A 103 6.85 -6.69 -16.40
CA SER A 103 7.78 -6.66 -17.53
C SER A 103 8.03 -5.23 -17.99
N ALA A 104 6.96 -4.46 -18.24
CA ALA A 104 7.07 -3.07 -18.62
C ALA A 104 7.76 -2.21 -17.53
N LEU A 105 7.47 -2.48 -16.26
CA LEU A 105 8.12 -1.78 -15.16
C LEU A 105 9.65 -2.01 -15.15
N ARG A 106 10.10 -3.24 -15.38
CA ARG A 106 11.53 -3.59 -15.44
C ARG A 106 12.23 -3.09 -16.72
N GLU A 107 11.49 -2.85 -17.81
CA GLU A 107 12.00 -2.22 -19.02
C GLU A 107 12.33 -0.75 -18.77
N GLU A 108 11.51 -0.05 -18.01
CA GLU A 108 11.61 1.39 -17.81
C GLU A 108 12.43 1.79 -16.57
N PHE A 109 12.45 0.96 -15.54
CA PHE A 109 13.09 1.24 -14.25
C PHE A 109 14.06 0.13 -13.83
N ALA A 110 15.09 0.51 -13.09
CA ALA A 110 16.03 -0.42 -12.46
C ALA A 110 15.56 -0.76 -11.05
N LEU A 111 14.86 -1.89 -10.89
CA LEU A 111 14.45 -2.39 -9.58
C LEU A 111 15.68 -2.91 -8.83
N ASP A 112 15.82 -2.45 -7.58
CA ASP A 112 16.81 -3.00 -6.65
C ASP A 112 16.55 -4.50 -6.42
N ALA A 113 17.60 -5.26 -6.20
CA ALA A 113 17.47 -6.69 -5.95
C ALA A 113 16.71 -6.99 -4.65
N ASP A 114 16.74 -6.06 -3.69
CA ASP A 114 16.03 -6.10 -2.40
C ASP A 114 14.84 -5.14 -2.33
N ALA A 115 14.32 -4.68 -3.47
CA ALA A 115 13.16 -3.78 -3.51
C ALA A 115 11.98 -4.36 -2.73
N GLU A 116 11.32 -3.53 -1.90
CA GLU A 116 10.03 -3.89 -1.32
C GLU A 116 8.95 -3.82 -2.40
N ILE A 117 8.36 -4.96 -2.73
CA ILE A 117 7.25 -5.03 -3.69
C ILE A 117 5.99 -5.47 -2.95
N THR A 118 5.12 -4.50 -2.67
CA THR A 118 3.86 -4.70 -1.94
C THR A 118 2.69 -4.83 -2.90
N MET A 119 1.78 -5.75 -2.60
CA MET A 119 0.47 -5.84 -3.26
C MET A 119 -0.64 -5.86 -2.22
N GLU A 120 -1.62 -4.95 -2.37
CA GLU A 120 -2.88 -5.02 -1.62
C GLU A 120 -3.74 -6.16 -2.14
N CYS A 121 -4.31 -6.94 -1.21
CA CYS A 121 -5.14 -8.08 -1.53
C CYS A 121 -6.44 -8.06 -0.70
N ALA A 122 -7.52 -8.46 -1.33
CA ALA A 122 -8.76 -8.74 -0.63
C ALA A 122 -8.85 -10.25 -0.34
N PRO A 123 -9.15 -10.64 0.92
CA PRO A 123 -9.23 -12.05 1.29
C PRO A 123 -10.25 -12.83 0.46
N GLY A 124 -9.91 -14.08 0.13
CA GLY A 124 -10.75 -14.99 -0.64
C GLY A 124 -10.89 -14.63 -2.12
N GLN A 125 -10.01 -13.77 -2.64
CA GLN A 125 -10.09 -13.29 -4.03
C GLN A 125 -8.85 -13.65 -4.86
N PHE A 126 -8.07 -14.62 -4.44
CA PHE A 126 -6.96 -15.17 -5.22
C PHE A 126 -7.50 -16.12 -6.28
N ALA A 127 -7.36 -15.76 -7.56
CA ALA A 127 -7.65 -16.67 -8.66
C ALA A 127 -6.54 -17.74 -8.79
N PRO A 128 -6.80 -18.88 -9.44
CA PRO A 128 -5.74 -19.83 -9.77
C PRO A 128 -4.61 -19.16 -10.53
N GLY A 129 -3.36 -19.40 -10.13
CA GLY A 129 -2.17 -18.81 -10.73
C GLY A 129 -1.80 -17.41 -10.23
N THR A 130 -2.63 -16.77 -9.37
CA THR A 130 -2.33 -15.43 -8.85
C THR A 130 -1.10 -15.44 -7.95
N LEU A 131 -0.96 -16.40 -7.04
CA LEU A 131 0.19 -16.49 -6.13
C LEU A 131 1.49 -16.74 -6.90
N GLU A 132 1.46 -17.60 -7.90
CA GLU A 132 2.59 -17.87 -8.78
C GLU A 132 2.98 -16.62 -9.57
N ALA A 133 2.00 -15.85 -10.08
CA ALA A 133 2.26 -14.60 -10.78
C ALA A 133 2.84 -13.53 -9.85
N MET A 134 2.36 -13.44 -8.61
CA MET A 134 2.90 -12.56 -7.59
C MET A 134 4.35 -12.92 -7.27
N ALA A 135 4.66 -14.20 -7.06
CA ALA A 135 6.01 -14.67 -6.81
C ALA A 135 6.94 -14.38 -8.01
N ALA A 136 6.50 -14.65 -9.24
CA ALA A 136 7.27 -14.35 -10.47
C ALA A 136 7.48 -12.84 -10.66
N ALA A 137 6.54 -12.01 -10.23
CA ALA A 137 6.66 -10.56 -10.21
C ALA A 137 7.65 -10.06 -9.13
N GLY A 138 8.01 -10.91 -8.16
CA GLY A 138 8.88 -10.58 -7.03
C GLY A 138 8.13 -9.92 -5.87
N VAL A 139 6.80 -10.05 -5.80
CA VAL A 139 6.02 -9.58 -4.65
C VAL A 139 6.53 -10.26 -3.39
N ASN A 140 7.02 -9.47 -2.45
CA ASN A 140 7.61 -9.94 -1.19
C ASN A 140 6.89 -9.41 0.06
N ARG A 141 5.88 -8.54 -0.14
CA ARG A 141 5.01 -8.01 0.91
C ARG A 141 3.56 -8.02 0.44
N VAL A 142 2.63 -8.41 1.31
CA VAL A 142 1.19 -8.37 1.02
C VAL A 142 0.45 -7.61 2.12
N SER A 143 -0.43 -6.69 1.73
CA SER A 143 -1.39 -6.04 2.62
C SER A 143 -2.77 -6.68 2.43
N LEU A 144 -3.27 -7.35 3.47
CA LEU A 144 -4.52 -8.10 3.42
C LEU A 144 -5.64 -7.32 4.12
N GLY A 145 -6.57 -6.80 3.35
CA GLY A 145 -7.68 -5.98 3.86
C GLY A 145 -8.75 -6.80 4.56
N ALA A 146 -8.53 -7.21 5.81
CA ALA A 146 -9.52 -7.93 6.62
C ALA A 146 -10.61 -7.01 7.15
N GLN A 147 -10.25 -5.84 7.64
CA GLN A 147 -11.08 -4.79 8.23
C GLN A 147 -11.70 -5.15 9.58
N SER A 148 -12.16 -6.38 9.76
CA SER A 148 -12.60 -6.99 11.02
C SER A 148 -12.45 -8.52 10.95
N PHE A 149 -12.17 -9.15 12.09
CA PHE A 149 -12.22 -10.61 12.24
C PHE A 149 -13.59 -11.10 12.77
N VAL A 150 -14.56 -10.20 12.92
CA VAL A 150 -15.96 -10.53 13.19
C VAL A 150 -16.71 -10.55 11.86
N ASP A 151 -17.13 -11.73 11.42
CA ASP A 151 -17.71 -11.93 10.08
C ASP A 151 -18.92 -11.02 9.82
N ALA A 152 -19.78 -10.78 10.82
CA ALA A 152 -20.92 -9.89 10.69
C ALA A 152 -20.53 -8.45 10.40
N GLU A 153 -19.47 -7.92 11.03
CA GLU A 153 -18.94 -6.57 10.80
C GLU A 153 -18.33 -6.47 9.41
N ALA A 154 -17.51 -7.45 9.01
CA ALA A 154 -16.92 -7.51 7.68
C ALA A 154 -18.01 -7.51 6.60
N HIS A 155 -19.00 -8.36 6.69
CA HIS A 155 -20.09 -8.43 5.72
C HIS A 155 -20.92 -7.15 5.67
N THR A 156 -21.25 -6.55 6.82
CA THR A 156 -21.98 -5.28 6.89
C THR A 156 -21.22 -4.14 6.22
N SER A 157 -19.90 -4.16 6.30
CA SER A 157 -19.05 -3.18 5.64
C SER A 157 -18.87 -3.43 4.11
N GLY A 158 -19.43 -4.52 3.59
CA GLY A 158 -19.38 -4.89 2.17
C GLY A 158 -18.22 -5.81 1.79
N ARG A 159 -17.54 -6.42 2.79
CA ARG A 159 -16.51 -7.44 2.55
C ARG A 159 -17.16 -8.78 2.24
N LEU A 160 -16.47 -9.60 1.44
CA LEU A 160 -17.02 -10.88 0.93
C LEU A 160 -16.39 -12.11 1.61
N HIS A 161 -15.54 -11.90 2.61
CA HIS A 161 -14.78 -12.97 3.29
C HIS A 161 -15.24 -13.18 4.75
N SER A 162 -14.81 -14.27 5.32
CA SER A 162 -14.91 -14.60 6.74
C SER A 162 -13.52 -14.65 7.38
N ARG A 163 -13.47 -14.69 8.72
CA ARG A 163 -12.23 -14.94 9.49
C ARG A 163 -11.50 -16.20 9.03
N ALA A 164 -12.25 -17.26 8.72
CA ALA A 164 -11.68 -18.54 8.25
C ALA A 164 -10.92 -18.37 6.92
N ILE A 165 -11.48 -17.58 5.99
CA ILE A 165 -10.86 -17.27 4.70
C ILE A 165 -9.58 -16.46 4.90
N VAL A 166 -9.58 -15.43 5.76
CA VAL A 166 -8.35 -14.69 6.09
C VAL A 166 -7.26 -15.64 6.58
N GLY A 167 -7.59 -16.55 7.50
CA GLY A 167 -6.63 -17.54 8.00
C GLY A 167 -6.13 -18.51 6.93
N GLN A 168 -6.95 -18.88 5.96
CA GLN A 168 -6.54 -19.69 4.82
C GLN A 168 -5.56 -18.92 3.93
N ASP A 169 -5.91 -17.71 3.51
CA ASP A 169 -5.05 -16.89 2.65
C ASP A 169 -3.68 -16.63 3.28
N LEU A 170 -3.62 -16.35 4.58
CA LEU A 170 -2.35 -16.18 5.30
C LEU A 170 -1.46 -17.44 5.25
N ARG A 171 -2.05 -18.64 5.33
CA ARG A 171 -1.29 -19.90 5.19
C ARG A 171 -0.79 -20.09 3.76
N GLU A 172 -1.62 -19.80 2.76
CA GLU A 172 -1.28 -19.91 1.34
C GLU A 172 -0.16 -18.93 0.95
N LEU A 173 -0.24 -17.67 1.40
CA LEU A 173 0.80 -16.66 1.18
C LEU A 173 2.13 -17.09 1.81
N ARG A 174 2.12 -17.59 3.05
CA ARG A 174 3.34 -18.11 3.69
C ARG A 174 3.90 -19.35 2.97
N ALA A 175 3.03 -20.25 2.52
CA ALA A 175 3.45 -21.41 1.73
C ALA A 175 4.07 -21.01 0.37
N ALA A 176 3.67 -19.85 -0.17
CA ALA A 176 4.28 -19.25 -1.35
C ALA A 176 5.56 -18.43 -1.04
N GLY A 177 6.03 -18.41 0.21
CA GLY A 177 7.24 -17.71 0.64
C GLY A 177 7.06 -16.21 0.96
N ILE A 178 5.82 -15.74 1.10
CA ILE A 178 5.52 -14.35 1.46
C ILE A 178 5.20 -14.28 2.96
N ASP A 179 6.21 -13.95 3.78
CA ASP A 179 6.10 -13.83 5.24
C ASP A 179 5.90 -12.39 5.71
N ASN A 180 6.27 -11.39 4.88
CA ASN A 180 6.03 -9.98 5.20
C ASN A 180 4.57 -9.62 4.91
N LEU A 181 3.72 -9.92 5.89
CA LEU A 181 2.28 -9.78 5.79
C LEU A 181 1.81 -8.61 6.64
N ASN A 182 0.96 -7.77 6.07
CA ASN A 182 0.19 -6.77 6.78
C ASN A 182 -1.29 -7.16 6.83
N ILE A 183 -1.97 -6.86 7.91
CA ILE A 183 -3.41 -7.01 8.06
C ILE A 183 -4.02 -5.66 8.38
N ASP A 184 -4.97 -5.22 7.55
CA ASP A 184 -5.69 -3.97 7.77
C ASP A 184 -6.93 -4.21 8.63
N LEU A 185 -7.11 -3.41 9.67
CA LEU A 185 -8.31 -3.32 10.50
C LEU A 185 -8.88 -1.90 10.50
N ILE A 186 -10.19 -1.79 10.67
CA ILE A 186 -10.88 -0.52 10.84
C ILE A 186 -11.57 -0.50 12.21
N ALA A 187 -11.20 0.46 13.04
CA ALA A 187 -11.91 0.80 14.27
C ALA A 187 -13.11 1.68 13.94
N GLY A 188 -14.30 1.31 14.41
CA GLY A 188 -15.50 2.10 14.20
C GLY A 188 -16.45 1.62 13.12
N LEU A 189 -16.29 0.41 12.59
CA LEU A 189 -17.26 -0.16 11.64
C LEU A 189 -18.67 -0.17 12.23
N ALA A 190 -19.69 -0.01 11.39
CA ALA A 190 -21.09 0.00 11.82
C ALA A 190 -21.44 -1.27 12.62
N GLY A 191 -21.95 -1.10 13.82
CA GLY A 191 -22.27 -2.18 14.77
C GLY A 191 -21.09 -2.72 15.58
N GLN A 192 -19.88 -2.21 15.36
CA GLN A 192 -18.70 -2.63 16.12
C GLN A 192 -18.83 -2.19 17.59
N THR A 193 -18.47 -3.09 18.49
CA THR A 193 -18.47 -2.88 19.93
C THR A 193 -17.07 -3.02 20.50
N ARG A 194 -16.86 -2.56 21.73
CA ARG A 194 -15.59 -2.80 22.42
C ARG A 194 -15.23 -4.29 22.48
N ALA A 195 -16.19 -5.15 22.73
CA ALA A 195 -15.95 -6.59 22.83
C ALA A 195 -15.57 -7.22 21.49
N SER A 196 -16.26 -6.85 20.40
CA SER A 196 -15.94 -7.35 19.07
C SER A 196 -14.61 -6.78 18.53
N TRP A 197 -14.27 -5.55 18.92
CA TRP A 197 -12.96 -4.96 18.64
C TRP A 197 -11.82 -5.72 19.33
N GLU A 198 -11.94 -6.02 20.63
CA GLU A 198 -10.97 -6.86 21.35
C GLU A 198 -10.81 -8.23 20.69
N ALA A 199 -11.91 -8.86 20.28
CA ALA A 199 -11.86 -10.15 19.57
C ALA A 199 -11.13 -10.05 18.21
N SER A 200 -11.27 -8.93 17.50
CA SER A 200 -10.54 -8.69 16.25
C SER A 200 -9.05 -8.45 16.49
N LEU A 201 -8.69 -7.73 17.56
CA LEU A 201 -7.28 -7.54 17.94
C LEU A 201 -6.63 -8.86 18.39
N ASP A 202 -7.34 -9.68 19.18
CA ASP A 202 -6.85 -11.01 19.56
C ASP A 202 -6.60 -11.87 18.33
N ALA A 203 -7.55 -11.91 17.40
CA ALA A 203 -7.45 -12.67 16.19
C ALA A 203 -6.27 -12.20 15.31
N LEU A 204 -6.05 -10.89 15.19
CA LEU A 204 -4.91 -10.34 14.47
C LEU A 204 -3.59 -10.78 15.11
N ILE A 205 -3.46 -10.65 16.42
CA ILE A 205 -2.25 -11.05 17.17
C ILE A 205 -1.99 -12.56 17.01
N ASP A 206 -3.03 -13.38 17.08
CA ASP A 206 -2.94 -14.84 16.90
C ASP A 206 -2.47 -15.24 15.49
N THR A 207 -2.65 -14.40 14.48
CA THR A 207 -2.13 -14.66 13.14
C THR A 207 -0.61 -14.68 13.08
N GLY A 208 0.06 -14.02 14.03
CA GLY A 208 1.51 -13.81 14.03
C GLY A 208 2.01 -12.88 12.92
N SER A 209 1.11 -12.12 12.28
CA SER A 209 1.49 -11.12 11.26
C SER A 209 2.52 -10.14 11.81
N PRO A 210 3.60 -9.85 11.07
CA PRO A 210 4.64 -8.94 11.53
C PRO A 210 4.27 -7.46 11.41
N HIS A 211 3.17 -7.15 10.74
CA HIS A 211 2.71 -5.79 10.48
C HIS A 211 1.18 -5.71 10.59
N ALA A 212 0.67 -4.58 11.04
CA ALA A 212 -0.76 -4.29 11.09
C ALA A 212 -1.00 -2.83 10.74
N SER A 213 -2.10 -2.57 10.00
CA SER A 213 -2.63 -1.22 9.82
C SER A 213 -3.96 -1.12 10.57
N VAL A 214 -4.10 -0.08 11.38
CA VAL A 214 -5.33 0.19 12.13
C VAL A 214 -5.80 1.59 11.78
N TYR A 215 -6.90 1.65 11.05
CA TYR A 215 -7.53 2.90 10.65
C TYR A 215 -8.71 3.21 11.58
N MET A 216 -8.91 4.47 11.91
CA MET A 216 -10.19 4.94 12.42
C MET A 216 -11.14 5.12 11.25
N LEU A 217 -12.40 4.70 11.40
CA LEU A 217 -13.40 4.91 10.37
C LEU A 217 -13.59 6.41 10.13
N GLU A 218 -13.20 6.86 8.95
CA GLU A 218 -13.56 8.19 8.46
C GLU A 218 -14.84 8.08 7.63
N VAL A 219 -15.83 8.86 7.99
CA VAL A 219 -17.10 8.90 7.25
C VAL A 219 -17.02 10.00 6.21
N ASP A 220 -16.52 9.63 5.02
CA ASP A 220 -16.46 10.51 3.87
C ASP A 220 -17.85 10.69 3.24
N GLU A 221 -18.25 11.93 2.95
CA GLU A 221 -19.57 12.26 2.38
C GLU A 221 -19.81 11.66 1.00
N ASP A 222 -18.75 11.36 0.24
CA ASP A 222 -18.82 10.70 -1.06
C ASP A 222 -18.93 9.17 -0.96
N SER A 223 -18.66 8.60 0.22
CA SER A 223 -18.87 7.18 0.46
C SER A 223 -20.37 6.84 0.52
N ARG A 224 -20.71 5.55 0.29
CA ARG A 224 -22.11 5.10 0.41
C ARG A 224 -22.64 5.22 1.85
N LEU A 225 -21.79 4.94 2.84
CA LEU A 225 -22.10 5.06 4.24
C LEU A 225 -22.28 6.53 4.64
N GLY A 226 -21.39 7.42 4.20
CA GLY A 226 -21.45 8.84 4.52
C GLY A 226 -22.68 9.52 3.95
N ARG A 227 -23.01 9.27 2.68
CA ARG A 227 -24.27 9.77 2.09
C ARG A 227 -25.51 9.32 2.84
N GLU A 228 -25.53 8.06 3.31
CA GLU A 228 -26.64 7.53 4.08
C GLU A 228 -26.75 8.18 5.46
N LEU A 229 -25.61 8.38 6.14
CA LEU A 229 -25.56 9.08 7.44
C LEU A 229 -26.07 10.52 7.33
N LEU A 230 -25.60 11.28 6.33
CA LEU A 230 -26.03 12.66 6.09
C LEU A 230 -27.51 12.77 5.76
N ALA A 231 -28.07 11.77 5.07
CA ALA A 231 -29.50 11.71 4.76
C ALA A 231 -30.36 11.23 5.95
N GLY A 232 -29.78 10.87 7.10
CA GLY A 232 -30.49 10.28 8.24
C GLY A 232 -31.08 8.91 7.94
N GLY A 233 -30.55 8.20 6.93
CA GLY A 233 -31.03 6.90 6.48
C GLY A 233 -30.58 5.74 7.36
N VAL A 234 -31.07 4.53 7.03
CA VAL A 234 -30.83 3.31 7.82
C VAL A 234 -29.99 2.26 7.06
N ARG A 235 -29.73 2.49 5.78
CA ARG A 235 -28.94 1.57 4.95
C ARG A 235 -27.52 1.45 5.51
N TYR A 236 -26.88 0.33 5.21
CA TYR A 236 -25.50 0.04 5.62
C TYR A 236 -25.30 0.10 7.15
N HIS A 237 -26.39 -0.03 7.92
CA HIS A 237 -26.39 0.14 9.38
C HIS A 237 -25.80 1.49 9.84
N ALA A 238 -26.01 2.56 9.08
CA ALA A 238 -25.43 3.88 9.32
C ALA A 238 -25.68 4.38 10.75
N GLN A 239 -26.86 4.15 11.30
CA GLN A 239 -27.21 4.54 12.69
C GLN A 239 -26.46 3.75 13.77
N ALA A 240 -25.77 2.66 13.41
CA ALA A 240 -24.98 1.83 14.31
C ALA A 240 -23.47 2.14 14.22
N VAL A 241 -23.07 3.20 13.53
CA VAL A 241 -21.68 3.68 13.54
C VAL A 241 -21.38 4.20 14.96
N PRO A 242 -20.29 3.74 15.60
CA PRO A 242 -19.90 4.22 16.92
C PRO A 242 -19.61 5.74 16.91
N THR A 243 -19.69 6.38 18.07
CA THR A 243 -19.29 7.79 18.22
C THR A 243 -17.78 7.96 18.04
N ASP A 244 -17.34 9.16 17.65
CA ASP A 244 -15.91 9.49 17.49
C ASP A 244 -15.10 9.17 18.75
N ASP A 245 -15.65 9.47 19.94
CA ASP A 245 -15.03 9.10 21.23
C ASP A 245 -14.89 7.58 21.41
N ALA A 246 -15.84 6.80 20.92
CA ALA A 246 -15.76 5.34 20.99
C ALA A 246 -14.70 4.81 19.99
N ILE A 247 -14.63 5.38 18.80
CA ILE A 247 -13.62 5.06 17.77
C ILE A 247 -12.22 5.39 18.28
N ALA A 248 -12.04 6.59 18.88
CA ALA A 248 -10.77 7.00 19.47
C ALA A 248 -10.32 6.01 20.57
N ARG A 249 -11.22 5.62 21.47
CA ARG A 249 -10.89 4.61 22.50
C ARG A 249 -10.57 3.23 21.92
N MET A 250 -11.19 2.83 20.81
CA MET A 250 -10.83 1.58 20.11
C MET A 250 -9.43 1.67 19.54
N TYR A 251 -9.08 2.81 18.94
CA TYR A 251 -7.76 3.03 18.40
C TYR A 251 -6.66 3.06 19.49
N GLU A 252 -6.87 3.80 20.58
CA GLU A 252 -5.98 3.78 21.75
C GLU A 252 -5.76 2.36 22.28
N ARG A 253 -6.84 1.59 22.32
CA ARG A 253 -6.78 0.19 22.73
C ARG A 253 -5.97 -0.68 21.77
N ALA A 254 -6.03 -0.43 20.47
CA ALA A 254 -5.19 -1.12 19.49
C ALA A 254 -3.71 -0.81 19.75
N ILE A 255 -3.33 0.44 19.98
CA ILE A 255 -1.96 0.82 20.32
C ILE A 255 -1.46 -0.03 21.50
N GLU A 256 -2.17 -0.02 22.63
CA GLU A 256 -1.77 -0.79 23.82
C GLU A 256 -1.60 -2.29 23.54
N ARG A 257 -2.53 -2.89 22.77
CA ARG A 257 -2.54 -4.33 22.53
C ARG A 257 -1.45 -4.76 21.58
N LEU A 258 -1.27 -4.01 20.49
CA LEU A 258 -0.27 -4.30 19.47
C LEU A 258 1.14 -4.09 20.00
N GLU A 259 1.39 -3.03 20.78
CA GLU A 259 2.68 -2.82 21.42
C GLU A 259 3.06 -3.96 22.37
N ARG A 260 2.11 -4.43 23.20
CA ARG A 260 2.32 -5.60 24.07
C ARG A 260 2.60 -6.89 23.29
N ALA A 261 2.09 -6.99 22.06
CA ALA A 261 2.36 -8.11 21.16
C ALA A 261 3.66 -7.94 20.36
N GLY A 262 4.40 -6.85 20.57
CA GLY A 262 5.68 -6.56 19.90
C GLY A 262 5.55 -5.89 18.54
N LEU A 263 4.36 -5.37 18.21
CA LEU A 263 4.10 -4.54 17.04
C LEU A 263 4.11 -3.08 17.49
N LYS A 264 5.20 -2.38 17.21
CA LYS A 264 5.35 -0.96 17.59
C LYS A 264 4.74 -0.06 16.55
N GLN A 265 4.03 0.97 17.01
CA GLN A 265 3.57 2.04 16.14
C GLN A 265 4.78 2.81 15.60
N TYR A 266 4.87 2.98 14.27
CA TYR A 266 5.95 3.73 13.64
C TYR A 266 5.44 4.98 12.88
N GLU A 267 4.12 5.05 12.63
CA GLU A 267 3.41 6.22 12.15
C GLU A 267 1.93 6.13 12.56
N ILE A 268 1.05 7.03 12.10
CA ILE A 268 -0.32 7.19 12.62
C ILE A 268 -1.11 5.88 12.61
N SER A 269 -1.13 5.16 11.48
CA SER A 269 -2.00 4.00 11.30
C SER A 269 -1.27 2.66 11.34
N ASN A 270 0.06 2.65 11.28
CA ASN A 270 0.82 1.45 11.02
C ASN A 270 1.69 1.01 12.20
N PHE A 271 1.67 -0.30 12.44
CA PHE A 271 2.35 -1.00 13.52
C PHE A 271 3.18 -2.14 12.93
N ALA A 272 4.44 -2.29 13.36
CA ALA A 272 5.31 -3.32 12.84
C ALA A 272 6.23 -3.91 13.91
N ARG A 273 6.71 -5.13 13.68
CA ARG A 273 7.93 -5.62 14.32
C ARG A 273 9.13 -4.84 13.79
N LEU A 274 10.10 -4.62 14.64
CA LEU A 274 11.32 -3.88 14.28
C LEU A 274 11.97 -4.43 12.99
N GLY A 275 12.19 -3.52 12.02
CA GLY A 275 12.78 -3.85 10.72
C GLY A 275 11.79 -4.40 9.69
N LEU A 276 10.47 -4.43 10.01
CA LEU A 276 9.41 -4.87 9.11
C LEU A 276 8.36 -3.76 8.86
N GLU A 277 8.77 -2.51 9.11
CA GLU A 277 8.01 -1.31 8.70
C GLU A 277 7.89 -1.27 7.18
N SER A 278 6.77 -0.81 6.64
CA SER A 278 6.64 -0.64 5.19
C SER A 278 7.56 0.46 4.69
N ARG A 279 8.55 0.08 3.87
CA ARG A 279 9.52 1.02 3.28
C ARG A 279 8.82 2.02 2.36
N HIS A 280 7.79 1.56 1.63
CA HIS A 280 7.01 2.44 0.76
C HIS A 280 6.20 3.46 1.56
N ASN A 281 5.56 3.05 2.68
CA ASN A 281 4.83 3.96 3.55
C ASN A 281 5.76 4.98 4.23
N LEU A 282 6.90 4.54 4.76
CA LEU A 282 7.91 5.42 5.32
C LEU A 282 8.39 6.49 4.34
N ARG A 283 8.39 6.20 3.04
CA ARG A 283 8.77 7.15 1.99
C ARG A 283 7.91 8.42 2.02
N TYR A 284 6.62 8.30 2.25
CA TYR A 284 5.72 9.43 2.36
C TYR A 284 6.07 10.31 3.56
N TRP A 285 6.29 9.71 4.72
CA TRP A 285 6.67 10.41 5.96
C TRP A 285 8.04 11.09 5.86
N GLN A 286 8.96 10.46 5.15
CA GLN A 286 10.32 10.98 4.91
C GLN A 286 10.38 11.95 3.73
N ARG A 287 9.28 12.19 3.03
CA ARG A 287 9.20 13.04 1.82
C ARG A 287 10.19 12.62 0.73
N ARG A 288 10.44 11.32 0.60
CA ARG A 288 11.28 10.77 -0.45
C ARG A 288 10.50 10.70 -1.77
N PRO A 289 11.18 10.80 -2.95
CA PRO A 289 10.51 10.87 -4.23
C PRO A 289 9.73 9.60 -4.55
N TYR A 290 8.50 9.77 -5.06
CA TYR A 290 7.70 8.68 -5.60
C TYR A 290 6.91 9.12 -6.82
N LEU A 291 6.69 8.17 -7.74
CA LEU A 291 5.85 8.30 -8.91
C LEU A 291 4.60 7.46 -8.73
N GLY A 292 3.44 8.08 -8.86
CA GLY A 292 2.15 7.40 -8.92
C GLY A 292 1.67 7.30 -10.36
N VAL A 293 1.20 6.11 -10.75
CA VAL A 293 0.61 5.84 -12.07
C VAL A 293 -0.76 5.17 -11.91
N GLY A 294 -1.64 5.43 -12.86
CA GLY A 294 -3.01 4.94 -12.85
C GLY A 294 -3.99 5.92 -12.22
N LEU A 295 -5.25 5.46 -12.07
CA LEU A 295 -6.38 6.30 -11.67
C LEU A 295 -6.17 6.88 -10.27
N ASP A 296 -6.29 8.21 -10.16
CA ASP A 296 -6.20 8.98 -8.90
C ASP A 296 -4.85 8.81 -8.16
N ALA A 297 -3.82 8.33 -8.84
CA ALA A 297 -2.49 8.25 -8.27
C ALA A 297 -1.80 9.61 -8.28
N SER A 298 -1.14 9.97 -7.17
CA SER A 298 -0.36 11.19 -7.05
C SER A 298 1.14 10.89 -7.05
N SER A 299 1.95 11.90 -7.38
CA SER A 299 3.41 11.82 -7.38
C SER A 299 4.01 12.94 -6.53
N ALA A 300 5.17 12.68 -5.93
CA ALA A 300 6.00 13.68 -5.30
C ALA A 300 7.44 13.53 -5.81
N LEU A 301 7.85 14.42 -6.68
CA LEU A 301 9.17 14.43 -7.32
C LEU A 301 9.87 15.75 -6.99
N ARG A 302 11.19 15.74 -7.03
CA ARG A 302 11.99 16.95 -6.81
C ARG A 302 12.02 17.80 -8.09
N ALA A 303 11.86 19.10 -7.97
CA ALA A 303 12.11 20.02 -9.08
C ALA A 303 13.59 19.97 -9.46
N GLN A 304 13.89 20.02 -10.75
CA GLN A 304 15.26 20.15 -11.22
C GLN A 304 15.81 21.52 -10.75
N GLU A 305 17.03 21.50 -10.20
CA GLU A 305 17.68 22.75 -9.86
C GLU A 305 17.94 23.56 -11.17
N PRO A 306 17.59 24.85 -11.19
CA PRO A 306 17.90 25.67 -12.37
C PRO A 306 19.39 25.65 -12.63
N MET A 307 19.80 25.28 -13.84
CA MET A 307 21.21 25.32 -14.25
C MET A 307 21.82 26.67 -13.83
N PRO A 308 22.98 26.68 -13.17
CA PRO A 308 23.65 27.93 -12.83
C PRO A 308 23.86 28.73 -14.10
N ARG A 309 23.34 29.96 -14.13
CA ARG A 309 23.52 30.86 -15.28
C ARG A 309 25.02 30.98 -15.54
N PRO A 310 25.48 30.81 -16.79
CA PRO A 310 26.88 31.02 -17.13
C PRO A 310 27.28 32.41 -16.66
N GLN A 311 28.30 32.49 -15.80
CA GLN A 311 28.84 33.77 -15.38
C GLN A 311 29.28 34.50 -16.67
N ARG A 312 28.65 35.64 -16.95
CA ARG A 312 29.16 36.55 -17.99
C ARG A 312 30.53 37.00 -17.50
N ASN A 313 31.59 36.45 -18.09
CA ASN A 313 32.91 37.01 -17.93
C ASN A 313 32.85 38.47 -18.34
N GLY A 314 32.88 39.36 -17.37
CA GLY A 314 33.00 40.79 -17.62
C GLY A 314 34.26 41.04 -18.40
N ALA A 315 34.12 41.39 -19.67
CA ALA A 315 35.22 41.97 -20.41
C ALA A 315 35.55 43.32 -19.73
N HIS A 316 36.65 43.32 -19.04
CA HIS A 316 37.29 44.58 -18.69
C HIS A 316 37.89 45.14 -19.97
N SER A 317 37.30 46.26 -20.41
CA SER A 317 37.91 47.21 -21.35
C SER A 317 38.61 48.32 -20.56
#